data_697ae474c3ae6ed85d41ba1e8d22cadb
#
_entry.id   697ae474c3ae6ed85d41ba1e8d22cadb
#
_cell.length_a   1.000
_cell.length_b   1.000
_cell.length_c   1.000
_cell.angle_alpha   90.00
_cell.angle_beta   90.00
_cell.angle_gamma   90.00
#
_symmetry.space_group_name_H-M   'P 1'
#
loop_
_entity.id
_entity.type
_entity.pdbx_description
1 polymer ?
#
loop_
_entity_poly.entity_id
_entity_poly.type
_entity_poly.pdbx_seq_one_letter_code
_entity_poly.pdbx_strand_id
1 'polypeptide(L)'
;MTPVHTAIDLRAAYGSILATRGYHEDPAQLDALDRLQILGEELHRFRDRRKSVLGRVFGAGHVPRGLWLWGGVGRGKSLLMDLFFEAVSLRRKARMHFHEFMREVHRDLDTLKGRPDPLDAVASQIARRFRLLCFDEFHVSDIADAMILERLLRGMFGQGVVLVTTSNQQPSRLYPEGLHRDRILPAIALLESHLDCLQVDTGIDYRRRALAEVPAYLFPLSSEVDARIEHAFERLADGPIRREVLLEVSHRPLRCKAVAGGVALIGFQELCGQPRSQLDYLELSERFHTLLLSEVPRMGPAMASEARRFVWLLDVLYDRGIKLLLSAEVAAEALYTQGAMAQEFVRTVSRLAEMQTQAYLDRPIRVVAGRFRSENAGSG
;
A
#
# COMPACT_ATOMS: atom_id res chain seq x y z
N MET A 1 13.31 4.41 40.91
CA MET A 1 12.11 4.86 40.19
C MET A 1 12.17 4.31 38.78
N THR A 2 11.44 3.24 38.53
CA THR A 2 11.27 2.65 37.20
C THR A 2 10.35 3.59 36.43
N PRO A 3 10.71 4.03 35.22
CA PRO A 3 9.79 4.81 34.40
C PRO A 3 8.59 3.92 34.05
N VAL A 4 7.43 4.33 34.50
CA VAL A 4 6.15 3.77 34.06
C VAL A 4 6.05 4.09 32.57
N HIS A 5 6.43 3.15 31.71
CA HIS A 5 6.07 3.20 30.31
C HIS A 5 4.56 3.00 30.27
N THR A 6 3.81 4.07 30.08
CA THR A 6 2.40 4.00 29.72
C THR A 6 2.36 3.22 28.41
N ALA A 7 2.00 1.95 28.49
CA ALA A 7 1.69 1.15 27.31
C ALA A 7 0.52 1.87 26.63
N ILE A 8 0.70 2.30 25.37
CA ILE A 8 -0.41 2.87 24.62
C ILE A 8 -1.41 1.75 24.44
N ASP A 9 -2.62 1.96 24.90
CA ASP A 9 -3.72 1.02 24.71
C ASP A 9 -4.18 1.10 23.24
N LEU A 10 -3.81 0.09 22.45
CA LEU A 10 -4.15 0.03 21.03
C LEU A 10 -5.66 0.01 20.80
N ARG A 11 -6.42 -0.62 21.70
CA ARG A 11 -7.89 -0.64 21.61
C ARG A 11 -8.48 0.75 21.82
N ALA A 12 -8.01 1.50 22.81
CA ALA A 12 -8.48 2.86 23.06
C ALA A 12 -8.14 3.79 21.90
N ALA A 13 -6.93 3.70 21.32
CA ALA A 13 -6.52 4.46 20.16
C ALA A 13 -7.38 4.12 18.92
N TYR A 14 -7.63 2.84 18.69
CA TYR A 14 -8.50 2.35 17.62
C TYR A 14 -9.93 2.87 17.80
N GLY A 15 -10.53 2.74 19.00
CA GLY A 15 -11.87 3.23 19.28
C GLY A 15 -12.03 4.73 19.04
N SER A 16 -11.01 5.53 19.37
CA SER A 16 -11.01 6.97 19.08
C SER A 16 -11.04 7.28 17.60
N ILE A 17 -10.30 6.51 16.77
CA ILE A 17 -10.30 6.67 15.31
C ILE A 17 -11.65 6.25 14.72
N LEU A 18 -12.24 5.15 15.19
CA LEU A 18 -13.56 4.71 14.74
C LEU A 18 -14.64 5.74 15.04
N ALA A 19 -14.64 6.28 16.28
CA ALA A 19 -15.58 7.32 16.67
C ALA A 19 -15.49 8.57 15.78
N THR A 20 -14.27 9.01 15.47
CA THR A 20 -14.02 10.16 14.61
C THR A 20 -14.50 9.92 13.16
N ARG A 21 -14.43 8.68 12.68
CA ARG A 21 -14.78 8.30 11.30
C ARG A 21 -16.20 7.74 11.16
N GLY A 22 -16.94 7.59 12.25
CA GLY A 22 -18.28 7.00 12.25
C GLY A 22 -18.28 5.50 11.88
N TYR A 23 -17.20 4.77 12.17
CA TYR A 23 -17.07 3.34 11.91
C TYR A 23 -17.44 2.52 13.14
N HIS A 24 -17.81 1.26 12.91
CA HIS A 24 -18.07 0.30 13.97
C HIS A 24 -16.87 -0.62 14.19
N GLU A 25 -16.77 -1.16 15.40
CA GLU A 25 -15.75 -2.17 15.72
C GLU A 25 -15.91 -3.42 14.87
N ASP A 26 -14.78 -3.96 14.46
CA ASP A 26 -14.69 -5.20 13.68
C ASP A 26 -14.00 -6.27 14.55
N PRO A 27 -14.65 -7.40 14.85
CA PRO A 27 -14.08 -8.45 15.71
C PRO A 27 -12.71 -8.94 15.23
N ALA A 28 -12.52 -9.15 13.92
CA ALA A 28 -11.22 -9.60 13.41
C ALA A 28 -10.12 -8.54 13.55
N GLN A 29 -10.48 -7.25 13.48
CA GLN A 29 -9.55 -6.16 13.76
C GLN A 29 -9.22 -6.09 15.26
N LEU A 30 -10.20 -6.33 16.15
CA LEU A 30 -9.97 -6.38 17.59
C LEU A 30 -9.05 -7.53 17.99
N ASP A 31 -9.25 -8.73 17.42
CA ASP A 31 -8.36 -9.87 17.64
C ASP A 31 -6.92 -9.58 17.17
N ALA A 32 -6.78 -8.92 16.02
CA ALA A 32 -5.49 -8.49 15.52
C ALA A 32 -4.82 -7.42 16.42
N LEU A 33 -5.60 -6.46 16.94
CA LEU A 33 -5.10 -5.47 17.89
C LEU A 33 -4.60 -6.10 19.18
N ASP A 34 -5.34 -7.07 19.74
CA ASP A 34 -4.93 -7.79 20.95
C ASP A 34 -3.60 -8.49 20.75
N ARG A 35 -3.44 -9.18 19.61
CA ARG A 35 -2.17 -9.85 19.30
C ARG A 35 -1.03 -8.85 19.08
N LEU A 36 -1.31 -7.71 18.44
CA LEU A 36 -0.33 -6.61 18.28
C LEU A 36 0.06 -6.00 19.62
N GLN A 37 -0.90 -5.82 20.55
CA GLN A 37 -0.64 -5.35 21.91
C GLN A 37 0.31 -6.30 22.64
N ILE A 38 0.01 -7.59 22.62
CA ILE A 38 0.86 -8.65 23.21
C ILE A 38 2.27 -8.62 22.58
N LEU A 39 2.36 -8.53 21.26
CA LEU A 39 3.65 -8.44 20.56
C LEU A 39 4.46 -7.21 21.00
N GLY A 40 3.82 -6.07 21.17
CA GLY A 40 4.46 -4.86 21.69
C GLY A 40 5.11 -5.10 23.06
N GLU A 41 4.40 -5.75 23.98
CA GLU A 41 4.92 -6.11 25.30
C GLU A 41 6.04 -7.15 25.25
N GLU A 42 5.92 -8.16 24.38
CA GLU A 42 6.96 -9.17 24.15
C GLU A 42 8.25 -8.55 23.62
N LEU A 43 8.15 -7.60 22.67
CA LEU A 43 9.28 -6.85 22.14
C LEU A 43 9.99 -6.00 23.20
N HIS A 44 9.22 -5.36 24.09
CA HIS A 44 9.78 -4.62 25.22
C HIS A 44 10.54 -5.54 26.17
N ARG A 45 9.93 -6.67 26.57
CA ARG A 45 10.57 -7.69 27.42
C ARG A 45 11.83 -8.28 26.77
N PHE A 46 11.78 -8.57 25.48
CA PHE A 46 12.92 -9.07 24.72
C PHE A 46 14.06 -8.05 24.66
N ARG A 47 13.75 -6.77 24.40
CA ARG A 47 14.73 -5.67 24.44
C ARG A 47 15.42 -5.58 25.79
N ASP A 48 14.66 -5.61 26.88
CA ASP A 48 15.19 -5.41 28.23
C ASP A 48 16.04 -6.61 28.68
N ARG A 49 15.65 -7.82 28.32
CA ARG A 49 16.48 -9.02 28.52
C ARG A 49 17.83 -8.91 27.80
N ARG A 50 17.86 -8.45 26.54
CA ARG A 50 19.12 -8.27 25.80
C ARG A 50 20.05 -7.22 26.39
N LYS A 51 19.52 -6.25 27.12
CA LYS A 51 20.32 -5.23 27.82
C LYS A 51 20.84 -5.73 29.16
N SER A 52 20.21 -6.73 29.79
CA SER A 52 20.61 -7.26 31.08
C SER A 52 21.95 -8.04 30.98
N VAL A 53 22.70 -8.10 32.08
CA VAL A 53 23.95 -8.86 32.19
C VAL A 53 23.70 -10.36 31.95
N LEU A 54 22.64 -10.89 32.58
CA LEU A 54 22.22 -12.30 32.41
C LEU A 54 21.84 -12.60 30.94
N GLY A 55 21.13 -11.71 30.25
CA GLY A 55 20.78 -11.88 28.84
C GLY A 55 21.98 -11.83 27.87
N ARG A 56 23.07 -11.19 28.27
CA ARG A 56 24.33 -11.21 27.50
C ARG A 56 25.10 -12.54 27.65
N VAL A 57 25.01 -13.18 28.82
CA VAL A 57 25.74 -14.44 29.14
C VAL A 57 24.93 -15.66 28.70
N PHE A 58 23.63 -15.70 28.98
CA PHE A 58 22.76 -16.87 28.74
C PHE A 58 21.87 -16.74 27.49
N GLY A 59 22.03 -15.67 26.71
CA GLY A 59 21.18 -15.35 25.54
C GLY A 59 19.87 -14.61 25.93
N ALA A 60 19.29 -13.92 24.96
CA ALA A 60 18.13 -13.06 25.18
C ALA A 60 16.78 -13.82 25.33
N GLY A 61 16.82 -15.15 25.36
CA GLY A 61 15.62 -15.97 25.37
C GLY A 61 14.93 -16.04 24.00
N HIS A 62 13.69 -16.50 24.00
CA HIS A 62 12.92 -16.68 22.78
C HIS A 62 12.63 -15.32 22.07
N VAL A 63 12.89 -15.26 20.75
CA VAL A 63 12.53 -14.13 19.91
C VAL A 63 11.02 -14.13 19.73
N PRO A 64 10.31 -13.01 19.96
CA PRO A 64 8.87 -12.95 19.74
C PRO A 64 8.47 -13.33 18.33
N ARG A 65 7.38 -14.06 18.18
CA ARG A 65 6.78 -14.31 16.88
C ARG A 65 6.17 -13.01 16.35
N GLY A 66 6.49 -12.68 15.11
CA GLY A 66 5.88 -11.53 14.44
C GLY A 66 4.44 -11.77 14.02
N LEU A 67 3.91 -10.90 13.15
CA LEU A 67 2.54 -11.03 12.65
C LEU A 67 2.49 -10.92 11.14
N TRP A 68 1.61 -11.74 10.55
CA TRP A 68 1.16 -11.65 9.16
C TRP A 68 -0.33 -11.33 9.15
N LEU A 69 -0.66 -10.05 8.91
CA LEU A 69 -2.04 -9.58 8.79
C LEU A 69 -2.47 -9.71 7.32
N TRP A 70 -3.44 -10.56 7.04
CA TRP A 70 -3.90 -10.77 5.67
C TRP A 70 -5.42 -10.66 5.52
N GLY A 71 -5.87 -10.37 4.32
CA GLY A 71 -7.30 -10.20 4.01
C GLY A 71 -7.49 -9.27 2.82
N GLY A 72 -8.72 -9.10 2.41
CA GLY A 72 -9.10 -8.23 1.29
C GLY A 72 -8.58 -6.80 1.43
N VAL A 73 -8.55 -6.08 0.34
CA VAL A 73 -8.25 -4.64 0.32
C VAL A 73 -9.35 -3.90 1.09
N GLY A 74 -9.01 -2.88 1.89
CA GLY A 74 -10.02 -2.11 2.64
C GLY A 74 -10.39 -2.65 4.02
N ARG A 75 -9.69 -3.66 4.51
CA ARG A 75 -9.99 -4.33 5.79
C ARG A 75 -9.29 -3.71 7.02
N GLY A 76 -8.72 -2.51 6.88
CA GLY A 76 -8.09 -1.81 8.00
C GLY A 76 -6.69 -2.30 8.37
N LYS A 77 -6.06 -3.21 7.60
CA LYS A 77 -4.72 -3.75 7.90
C LYS A 77 -3.68 -2.65 8.10
N SER A 78 -3.65 -1.64 7.21
CA SER A 78 -2.70 -0.52 7.31
C SER A 78 -2.95 0.34 8.53
N LEU A 79 -4.23 0.54 8.92
CA LEU A 79 -4.58 1.26 10.14
C LEU A 79 -4.06 0.53 11.40
N LEU A 80 -4.24 -0.79 11.46
CA LEU A 80 -3.72 -1.60 12.57
C LEU A 80 -2.19 -1.53 12.64
N MET A 81 -1.53 -1.56 11.48
CA MET A 81 -0.08 -1.41 11.38
C MET A 81 0.37 -0.01 11.85
N ASP A 82 -0.35 1.06 11.48
CA ASP A 82 -0.08 2.43 11.93
C ASP A 82 -0.11 2.53 13.45
N LEU A 83 -1.22 2.10 14.04
CA LEU A 83 -1.41 2.12 15.49
C LEU A 83 -0.30 1.35 16.22
N PHE A 84 0.02 0.15 15.75
CA PHE A 84 1.08 -0.65 16.34
C PHE A 84 2.46 0.01 16.20
N PHE A 85 2.79 0.46 14.99
CA PHE A 85 4.10 1.05 14.73
C PHE A 85 4.32 2.31 15.56
N GLU A 86 3.33 3.15 15.73
CA GLU A 86 3.41 4.35 16.57
C GLU A 86 3.55 3.99 18.06
N ALA A 87 2.77 3.01 18.53
CA ALA A 87 2.72 2.61 19.95
C ALA A 87 4.02 1.96 20.43
N VAL A 88 4.71 1.20 19.59
CA VAL A 88 5.91 0.46 20.00
C VAL A 88 7.12 1.37 20.20
N SER A 89 7.57 1.52 21.46
CA SER A 89 8.72 2.36 21.83
C SER A 89 10.06 1.66 21.56
N LEU A 90 10.36 1.33 20.31
CA LEU A 90 11.64 0.80 19.86
C LEU A 90 12.38 1.82 18.99
N ARG A 91 13.67 2.09 19.30
CA ARG A 91 14.50 2.98 18.47
C ARG A 91 14.90 2.36 17.13
N ARG A 92 15.01 1.02 17.09
CA ARG A 92 15.46 0.23 15.93
C ARG A 92 14.28 -0.42 15.26
N LYS A 93 13.32 0.39 14.80
CA LYS A 93 12.16 -0.03 14.00
C LYS A 93 12.13 0.74 12.68
N ALA A 94 11.61 0.11 11.65
CA ALA A 94 11.32 0.75 10.37
C ALA A 94 10.01 0.23 9.81
N ARG A 95 9.35 1.06 9.01
CA ARG A 95 8.18 0.69 8.21
C ARG A 95 8.38 1.18 6.79
N MET A 96 8.09 0.31 5.83
CA MET A 96 8.23 0.58 4.40
C MET A 96 7.40 -0.42 3.59
N HIS A 97 7.17 -0.13 2.33
CA HIS A 97 6.61 -1.12 1.43
C HIS A 97 7.63 -2.24 1.14
N PHE A 98 7.14 -3.47 1.01
CA PHE A 98 8.01 -4.62 0.77
C PHE A 98 8.84 -4.48 -0.51
N HIS A 99 8.28 -3.94 -1.57
CA HIS A 99 9.01 -3.73 -2.83
C HIS A 99 10.14 -2.67 -2.70
N GLU A 100 9.98 -1.66 -1.84
CA GLU A 100 11.03 -0.68 -1.55
C GLU A 100 12.19 -1.34 -0.80
N PHE A 101 11.86 -2.17 0.19
CA PHE A 101 12.84 -2.97 0.92
C PHE A 101 13.64 -3.88 -0.03
N MET A 102 12.98 -4.61 -0.95
CA MET A 102 13.67 -5.47 -1.89
C MET A 102 14.58 -4.69 -2.85
N ARG A 103 14.17 -3.49 -3.28
CA ARG A 103 15.07 -2.60 -4.06
C ARG A 103 16.32 -2.19 -3.29
N GLU A 104 16.21 -1.90 -1.98
CA GLU A 104 17.38 -1.62 -1.15
C GLU A 104 18.27 -2.87 -1.04
N VAL A 105 17.69 -4.05 -0.82
CA VAL A 105 18.42 -5.31 -0.75
C VAL A 105 19.21 -5.59 -2.03
N HIS A 106 18.60 -5.44 -3.20
CA HIS A 106 19.29 -5.61 -4.49
C HIS A 106 20.44 -4.61 -4.65
N ARG A 107 20.23 -3.35 -4.29
CA ARG A 107 21.28 -2.33 -4.32
C ARG A 107 22.44 -2.68 -3.39
N ASP A 108 22.17 -3.14 -2.18
CA ASP A 108 23.18 -3.54 -1.22
C ASP A 108 23.96 -4.78 -1.73
N LEU A 109 23.27 -5.75 -2.34
CA LEU A 109 23.90 -6.91 -2.99
C LEU A 109 24.85 -6.49 -4.12
N ASP A 110 24.46 -5.51 -4.94
CA ASP A 110 25.31 -4.98 -6.00
C ASP A 110 26.60 -4.36 -5.46
N THR A 111 26.55 -3.71 -4.30
CA THR A 111 27.74 -3.13 -3.64
C THR A 111 28.64 -4.19 -3.02
N LEU A 112 28.11 -5.39 -2.75
CA LEU A 112 28.83 -6.51 -2.12
C LEU A 112 29.28 -7.58 -3.14
N LYS A 113 29.19 -7.30 -4.44
CA LYS A 113 29.68 -8.19 -5.50
C LYS A 113 31.15 -8.57 -5.25
N GLY A 114 31.43 -9.87 -5.33
CA GLY A 114 32.78 -10.41 -5.10
C GLY A 114 33.12 -10.72 -3.65
N ARG A 115 32.24 -10.45 -2.69
CA ARG A 115 32.40 -10.94 -1.30
C ARG A 115 31.80 -12.36 -1.15
N PRO A 116 32.37 -13.20 -0.29
CA PRO A 116 31.73 -14.46 0.08
C PRO A 116 30.42 -14.13 0.82
N ASP A 117 29.35 -14.89 0.52
CA ASP A 117 28.05 -14.80 1.19
C ASP A 117 27.45 -13.40 1.29
N PRO A 118 27.22 -12.68 0.18
CA PRO A 118 26.74 -11.31 0.20
C PRO A 118 25.35 -11.16 0.84
N LEU A 119 24.47 -12.17 0.71
CA LEU A 119 23.13 -12.16 1.34
C LEU A 119 23.21 -12.18 2.86
N ASP A 120 24.13 -12.95 3.44
CA ASP A 120 24.32 -13.01 4.90
C ASP A 120 24.89 -11.69 5.42
N ALA A 121 25.73 -11.02 4.64
CA ALA A 121 26.24 -9.70 4.95
C ALA A 121 25.11 -8.66 4.96
N VAL A 122 24.22 -8.66 3.94
CA VAL A 122 23.03 -7.79 3.88
C VAL A 122 22.10 -8.07 5.06
N ALA A 123 21.76 -9.34 5.33
CA ALA A 123 20.92 -9.71 6.47
C ALA A 123 21.50 -9.21 7.80
N SER A 124 22.83 -9.30 7.96
CA SER A 124 23.53 -8.80 9.14
C SER A 124 23.49 -7.26 9.26
N GLN A 125 23.61 -6.55 8.15
CA GLN A 125 23.47 -5.08 8.14
C GLN A 125 22.06 -4.67 8.54
N ILE A 126 21.03 -5.32 7.99
CA ILE A 126 19.62 -5.09 8.34
C ILE A 126 19.41 -5.35 9.83
N ALA A 127 19.88 -6.49 10.35
CA ALA A 127 19.72 -6.88 11.74
C ALA A 127 20.48 -5.95 12.73
N ARG A 128 21.54 -5.27 12.28
CA ARG A 128 22.21 -4.22 13.08
C ARG A 128 21.38 -2.93 13.13
N ARG A 129 20.69 -2.58 12.05
CA ARG A 129 19.87 -1.36 11.97
C ARG A 129 18.53 -1.54 12.66
N PHE A 130 17.86 -2.67 12.48
CA PHE A 130 16.48 -2.87 12.88
C PHE A 130 16.29 -4.08 13.79
N ARG A 131 15.30 -4.03 14.66
CA ARG A 131 14.79 -5.12 15.49
C ARG A 131 13.34 -5.44 15.18
N LEU A 132 12.62 -4.45 14.70
CA LEU A 132 11.27 -4.58 14.19
C LEU A 132 11.23 -4.00 12.78
N LEU A 133 10.77 -4.78 11.82
CA LEU A 133 10.46 -4.34 10.48
C LEU A 133 8.96 -4.53 10.23
N CYS A 134 8.32 -3.47 9.81
CA CYS A 134 6.93 -3.46 9.40
C CYS A 134 6.87 -3.31 7.87
N PHE A 135 6.30 -4.30 7.19
CA PHE A 135 6.16 -4.25 5.74
C PHE A 135 4.70 -4.07 5.35
N ASP A 136 4.44 -3.00 4.62
CA ASP A 136 3.18 -2.85 3.93
C ASP A 136 3.21 -3.63 2.61
N GLU A 137 2.07 -4.26 2.30
CA GLU A 137 1.83 -4.95 1.02
C GLU A 137 2.91 -5.98 0.67
N PHE A 138 3.16 -6.92 1.59
CA PHE A 138 4.10 -8.01 1.31
C PHE A 138 3.60 -8.85 0.14
N HIS A 139 4.26 -8.70 -0.98
CA HIS A 139 3.94 -9.38 -2.23
C HIS A 139 5.23 -9.70 -2.99
N VAL A 140 5.34 -10.93 -3.48
CA VAL A 140 6.47 -11.37 -4.30
C VAL A 140 5.96 -11.55 -5.73
N SER A 141 6.48 -10.75 -6.64
CA SER A 141 6.12 -10.77 -8.07
C SER A 141 7.28 -11.15 -8.97
N ASP A 142 8.52 -11.03 -8.49
CA ASP A 142 9.74 -11.28 -9.25
C ASP A 142 10.43 -12.56 -8.78
N ILE A 143 10.98 -13.31 -9.74
CA ILE A 143 11.76 -14.52 -9.47
C ILE A 143 13.06 -14.21 -8.73
N ALA A 144 13.70 -13.06 -9.01
CA ALA A 144 14.92 -12.66 -8.33
C ALA A 144 14.68 -12.48 -6.83
N ASP A 145 13.54 -11.85 -6.45
CA ASP A 145 13.12 -11.73 -5.07
C ASP A 145 12.86 -13.09 -4.44
N ALA A 146 12.12 -13.96 -5.15
CA ALA A 146 11.79 -15.29 -4.66
C ALA A 146 13.04 -16.14 -4.35
N MET A 147 14.08 -16.01 -5.16
CA MET A 147 15.33 -16.80 -5.01
C MET A 147 16.20 -16.36 -3.81
N ILE A 148 16.16 -15.09 -3.42
CA ILE A 148 16.98 -14.57 -2.33
C ILE A 148 16.25 -14.52 -0.99
N LEU A 149 14.90 -14.52 -1.03
CA LEU A 149 14.05 -14.25 0.12
C LEU A 149 14.28 -15.24 1.27
N GLU A 150 14.41 -16.53 0.99
CA GLU A 150 14.64 -17.56 2.01
C GLU A 150 15.90 -17.26 2.83
N ARG A 151 17.02 -17.06 2.14
CA ARG A 151 18.31 -16.85 2.80
C ARG A 151 18.33 -15.52 3.57
N LEU A 152 17.72 -14.48 2.99
CA LEU A 152 17.60 -13.19 3.63
C LEU A 152 16.77 -13.28 4.93
N LEU A 153 15.59 -13.91 4.89
CA LEU A 153 14.72 -14.09 6.06
C LEU A 153 15.41 -14.94 7.13
N ARG A 154 16.06 -16.05 6.74
CA ARG A 154 16.81 -16.91 7.66
C ARG A 154 17.88 -16.12 8.42
N GLY A 155 18.65 -15.30 7.70
CA GLY A 155 19.69 -14.46 8.28
C GLY A 155 19.13 -13.40 9.23
N MET A 156 18.00 -12.79 8.87
CA MET A 156 17.33 -11.78 9.71
C MET A 156 16.72 -12.39 10.97
N PHE A 157 15.95 -13.47 10.85
CA PHE A 157 15.32 -14.16 11.99
C PHE A 157 16.37 -14.74 12.94
N GLY A 158 17.43 -15.38 12.40
CA GLY A 158 18.54 -15.90 13.20
C GLY A 158 19.25 -14.84 14.05
N GLN A 159 19.15 -13.56 13.66
CA GLN A 159 19.72 -12.44 14.42
C GLN A 159 18.67 -11.67 15.26
N GLY A 160 17.46 -12.20 15.35
CA GLY A 160 16.39 -11.69 16.21
C GLY A 160 15.71 -10.42 15.68
N VAL A 161 15.55 -10.31 14.36
CA VAL A 161 14.65 -9.36 13.72
C VAL A 161 13.23 -9.92 13.79
N VAL A 162 12.28 -9.10 14.19
CA VAL A 162 10.85 -9.44 14.20
C VAL A 162 10.17 -8.73 13.05
N LEU A 163 9.28 -9.43 12.34
CA LEU A 163 8.52 -8.87 11.22
C LEU A 163 7.05 -8.71 11.61
N VAL A 164 6.46 -7.60 11.22
CA VAL A 164 5.00 -7.44 11.15
C VAL A 164 4.68 -7.02 9.74
N THR A 165 3.74 -7.69 9.10
CA THR A 165 3.47 -7.42 7.68
C THR A 165 1.99 -7.47 7.36
N THR A 166 1.59 -6.63 6.39
CA THR A 166 0.27 -6.68 5.77
C THR A 166 0.36 -7.33 4.40
N SER A 167 -0.64 -8.12 4.03
CA SER A 167 -0.77 -8.73 2.70
C SER A 167 -2.23 -8.91 2.32
N ASN A 168 -2.51 -9.08 1.04
CA ASN A 168 -3.85 -9.44 0.57
C ASN A 168 -4.12 -10.94 0.62
N GLN A 169 -3.09 -11.74 0.88
CA GLN A 169 -3.17 -13.20 0.92
C GLN A 169 -2.30 -13.80 2.02
N GLN A 170 -2.58 -15.03 2.40
CA GLN A 170 -1.79 -15.79 3.35
C GLN A 170 -0.42 -16.18 2.75
N PRO A 171 0.60 -16.46 3.59
CA PRO A 171 1.95 -16.79 3.11
C PRO A 171 1.98 -17.95 2.10
N SER A 172 1.20 -19.00 2.32
CA SER A 172 1.12 -20.17 1.44
C SER A 172 0.66 -19.83 0.01
N ARG A 173 0.03 -18.69 -0.21
CA ARG A 173 -0.39 -18.18 -1.52
C ARG A 173 0.56 -17.15 -2.13
N LEU A 174 1.73 -16.93 -1.56
CA LEU A 174 2.74 -16.10 -2.19
C LEU A 174 3.24 -16.73 -3.49
N TYR A 175 3.37 -15.90 -4.53
CA TYR A 175 3.93 -16.28 -5.84
C TYR A 175 3.26 -17.54 -6.44
N PRO A 176 1.90 -17.61 -6.57
CA PRO A 176 1.18 -18.85 -6.83
C PRO A 176 1.46 -19.44 -8.21
N GLU A 177 1.61 -18.59 -9.24
CA GLU A 177 1.86 -18.98 -10.64
C GLU A 177 3.28 -18.59 -11.09
N GLY A 178 4.17 -18.33 -10.13
CA GLY A 178 5.51 -17.87 -10.42
C GLY A 178 6.40 -18.98 -11.00
N LEU A 179 7.31 -18.57 -11.88
CA LEU A 179 8.34 -19.45 -12.43
C LEU A 179 9.23 -19.98 -11.29
N HIS A 180 9.50 -21.30 -11.26
CA HIS A 180 10.27 -21.94 -10.18
C HIS A 180 9.69 -21.69 -8.77
N ARG A 181 8.38 -21.85 -8.60
CA ARG A 181 7.69 -21.66 -7.32
C ARG A 181 8.29 -22.50 -6.18
N ASP A 182 8.90 -23.62 -6.48
CA ASP A 182 9.63 -24.47 -5.52
C ASP A 182 10.70 -23.69 -4.74
N ARG A 183 11.29 -22.67 -5.32
CA ARG A 183 12.32 -21.83 -4.71
C ARG A 183 11.82 -20.92 -3.58
N ILE A 184 10.54 -20.52 -3.60
CA ILE A 184 9.97 -19.69 -2.56
C ILE A 184 9.38 -20.50 -1.40
N LEU A 185 9.09 -21.79 -1.58
CA LEU A 185 8.47 -22.62 -0.54
C LEU A 185 9.26 -22.63 0.78
N PRO A 186 10.60 -22.67 0.81
CA PRO A 186 11.35 -22.56 2.06
C PRO A 186 11.18 -21.19 2.74
N ALA A 187 11.06 -20.11 1.98
CA ALA A 187 10.78 -18.79 2.54
C ALA A 187 9.36 -18.71 3.13
N ILE A 188 8.38 -19.33 2.48
CA ILE A 188 7.00 -19.44 3.00
C ILE A 188 7.02 -20.19 4.33
N ALA A 189 7.69 -21.35 4.41
CA ALA A 189 7.81 -22.11 5.63
C ALA A 189 8.48 -21.32 6.77
N LEU A 190 9.50 -20.51 6.47
CA LEU A 190 10.11 -19.60 7.43
C LEU A 190 9.14 -18.54 7.92
N LEU A 191 8.38 -17.92 7.03
CA LEU A 191 7.36 -16.93 7.40
C LEU A 191 6.31 -17.55 8.33
N GLU A 192 5.75 -18.71 7.98
CA GLU A 192 4.75 -19.41 8.78
C GLU A 192 5.28 -19.87 10.14
N SER A 193 6.57 -20.23 10.23
CA SER A 193 7.21 -20.63 11.50
C SER A 193 7.53 -19.47 12.42
N HIS A 194 7.75 -18.26 11.91
CA HIS A 194 8.17 -17.09 12.67
C HIS A 194 7.06 -16.04 12.87
N LEU A 195 5.97 -16.13 12.11
CA LEU A 195 4.86 -15.19 12.17
C LEU A 195 3.57 -15.90 12.55
N ASP A 196 2.73 -15.23 13.33
CA ASP A 196 1.35 -15.64 13.53
C ASP A 196 0.51 -15.05 12.39
N CYS A 197 -0.23 -15.90 11.67
CA CYS A 197 -1.01 -15.50 10.52
C CYS A 197 -2.46 -15.20 10.93
N LEU A 198 -2.85 -13.94 10.89
CA LEU A 198 -4.19 -13.52 11.25
C LEU A 198 -4.93 -12.98 10.02
N GLN A 199 -6.13 -13.48 9.82
CA GLN A 199 -7.03 -12.96 8.81
C GLN A 199 -7.80 -11.77 9.38
N VAL A 200 -7.62 -10.62 8.75
CA VAL A 200 -8.37 -9.40 9.08
C VAL A 200 -9.45 -9.22 8.02
N ASP A 201 -10.49 -10.05 8.10
CA ASP A 201 -11.59 -10.05 7.13
C ASP A 201 -12.87 -10.61 7.73
N THR A 202 -13.77 -9.71 8.15
CA THR A 202 -15.13 -10.07 8.59
C THR A 202 -16.17 -10.00 7.47
N GLY A 203 -15.73 -9.76 6.23
CA GLY A 203 -16.66 -9.59 5.10
C GLY A 203 -17.18 -8.15 4.93
N ILE A 204 -16.95 -7.25 5.88
CA ILE A 204 -17.38 -5.85 5.79
C ILE A 204 -16.27 -5.02 5.15
N ASP A 205 -16.47 -4.57 3.92
CA ASP A 205 -15.58 -3.62 3.25
C ASP A 205 -16.05 -2.18 3.55
N TYR A 206 -15.46 -1.56 4.55
CA TYR A 206 -15.81 -0.20 4.95
C TYR A 206 -15.63 0.82 3.82
N ARG A 207 -14.67 0.60 2.90
CA ARG A 207 -14.48 1.45 1.72
C ARG A 207 -15.64 1.29 0.73
N ARG A 208 -16.13 0.06 0.54
CA ARG A 208 -17.31 -0.18 -0.31
C ARG A 208 -18.52 0.58 0.21
N ARG A 209 -18.73 0.58 1.51
CA ARG A 209 -19.80 1.34 2.14
C ARG A 209 -19.58 2.85 1.98
N ALA A 210 -18.36 3.34 2.23
CA ALA A 210 -18.02 4.74 2.03
C ALA A 210 -18.15 5.17 0.55
N LEU A 211 -17.73 4.33 -0.40
CA LEU A 211 -17.89 4.58 -1.84
C LEU A 211 -19.36 4.55 -2.29
N ALA A 212 -20.20 3.67 -1.72
CA ALA A 212 -21.61 3.59 -2.06
C ALA A 212 -22.44 4.80 -1.56
N GLU A 213 -21.95 5.49 -0.53
CA GLU A 213 -22.62 6.66 0.06
C GLU A 213 -22.24 7.98 -0.64
N VAL A 214 -21.18 8.00 -1.46
CA VAL A 214 -20.74 9.20 -2.18
C VAL A 214 -20.90 8.98 -3.68
N PRO A 215 -21.62 9.87 -4.40
CA PRO A 215 -21.66 9.80 -5.85
C PRO A 215 -20.24 9.85 -6.44
N ALA A 216 -19.89 8.86 -7.28
CA ALA A 216 -18.58 8.79 -7.90
C ALA A 216 -18.31 9.90 -8.93
N TYR A 217 -19.37 10.61 -9.37
CA TYR A 217 -19.31 11.74 -10.29
C TYR A 217 -20.07 12.93 -9.70
N LEU A 218 -19.37 14.03 -9.46
CA LEU A 218 -19.92 15.25 -8.85
C LEU A 218 -19.82 16.41 -9.84
N PHE A 219 -20.94 17.08 -10.11
CA PHE A 219 -21.00 18.28 -10.95
C PHE A 219 -22.23 19.14 -10.59
N PRO A 220 -22.29 20.43 -10.98
CA PRO A 220 -21.19 21.24 -11.50
C PRO A 220 -20.16 21.58 -10.41
N LEU A 221 -18.99 22.08 -10.81
CA LEU A 221 -17.95 22.52 -9.88
C LEU A 221 -18.51 23.65 -8.99
N SER A 222 -18.32 23.50 -7.69
CA SER A 222 -18.70 24.48 -6.67
C SER A 222 -17.93 24.23 -5.39
N SER A 223 -17.88 25.18 -4.48
CA SER A 223 -17.28 25.01 -3.15
C SER A 223 -17.93 23.87 -2.34
N GLU A 224 -19.21 23.58 -2.55
CA GLU A 224 -19.89 22.46 -1.94
C GLU A 224 -19.38 21.12 -2.50
N VAL A 225 -19.17 21.03 -3.82
CA VAL A 225 -18.62 19.85 -4.47
C VAL A 225 -17.17 19.61 -4.04
N ASP A 226 -16.38 20.68 -3.89
CA ASP A 226 -15.00 20.57 -3.38
C ASP A 226 -14.99 20.04 -1.95
N ALA A 227 -15.87 20.56 -1.08
CA ALA A 227 -16.01 20.04 0.29
C ALA A 227 -16.45 18.57 0.31
N ARG A 228 -17.35 18.15 -0.59
CA ARG A 228 -17.79 16.75 -0.71
C ARG A 228 -16.67 15.83 -1.17
N ILE A 229 -15.83 16.23 -2.10
CA ILE A 229 -14.66 15.45 -2.54
C ILE A 229 -13.65 15.32 -1.41
N GLU A 230 -13.36 16.41 -0.69
CA GLU A 230 -12.47 16.38 0.48
C GLU A 230 -13.00 15.45 1.57
N HIS A 231 -14.28 15.57 1.90
CA HIS A 231 -14.92 14.69 2.89
C HIS A 231 -14.90 13.22 2.43
N ALA A 232 -15.14 12.96 1.14
CA ALA A 232 -15.01 11.61 0.58
C ALA A 232 -13.59 11.07 0.71
N PHE A 233 -12.57 11.91 0.44
CA PHE A 233 -11.17 11.52 0.63
C PHE A 233 -10.87 11.17 2.10
N GLU A 234 -11.32 11.98 3.06
CA GLU A 234 -11.11 11.72 4.48
C GLU A 234 -11.78 10.42 4.94
N ARG A 235 -12.95 10.12 4.43
CA ARG A 235 -13.67 8.86 4.72
C ARG A 235 -13.01 7.63 4.09
N LEU A 236 -12.41 7.78 2.92
CA LEU A 236 -11.75 6.69 2.20
C LEU A 236 -10.30 6.50 2.63
N ALA A 237 -9.72 7.47 3.34
CA ALA A 237 -8.35 7.41 3.83
C ALA A 237 -8.09 6.14 4.64
N ASP A 238 -7.08 5.37 4.25
CA ASP A 238 -6.68 4.12 4.90
C ASP A 238 -5.29 4.17 5.52
N GLY A 239 -4.78 5.39 5.72
CA GLY A 239 -3.52 5.71 6.38
C GLY A 239 -3.50 7.16 6.86
N PRO A 240 -2.37 7.64 7.41
CA PRO A 240 -2.22 9.02 7.83
C PRO A 240 -2.37 9.96 6.63
N ILE A 241 -3.19 10.99 6.79
CA ILE A 241 -3.42 11.99 5.75
C ILE A 241 -2.22 12.91 5.66
N ARG A 242 -1.62 12.98 4.48
CA ARG A 242 -0.57 13.94 4.12
C ARG A 242 -1.11 14.85 3.03
N ARG A 243 -1.01 16.15 3.21
CA ARG A 243 -1.48 17.17 2.26
C ARG A 243 -0.30 17.77 1.49
N GLU A 244 -0.57 18.29 0.29
CA GLU A 244 0.41 18.93 -0.60
C GLU A 244 1.66 18.05 -0.81
N VAL A 245 1.42 16.78 -1.18
CA VAL A 245 2.49 15.80 -1.34
C VAL A 245 3.05 15.84 -2.76
N LEU A 246 4.37 15.94 -2.87
CA LEU A 246 5.06 15.78 -4.15
C LEU A 246 5.52 14.33 -4.28
N LEU A 247 4.93 13.60 -5.22
CA LEU A 247 5.34 12.23 -5.57
C LEU A 247 6.25 12.27 -6.80
N GLU A 248 7.11 11.29 -6.92
CA GLU A 248 7.81 10.99 -8.16
C GLU A 248 7.10 9.83 -8.87
N VAL A 249 6.68 10.05 -10.11
CA VAL A 249 6.00 9.06 -10.96
C VAL A 249 6.71 9.05 -12.31
N SER A 250 7.27 7.91 -12.71
CA SER A 250 8.05 7.74 -13.94
C SER A 250 9.11 8.84 -14.11
N HIS A 251 9.86 9.13 -13.04
CA HIS A 251 10.90 10.17 -12.95
C HIS A 251 10.38 11.60 -13.17
N ARG A 252 9.11 11.85 -12.93
CA ARG A 252 8.49 13.18 -13.04
C ARG A 252 7.76 13.54 -11.75
N PRO A 253 7.82 14.80 -11.32
CA PRO A 253 7.07 15.23 -10.16
C PRO A 253 5.57 15.22 -10.42
N LEU A 254 4.79 14.78 -9.45
CA LEU A 254 3.33 14.82 -9.43
C LEU A 254 2.89 15.41 -8.10
N ARG A 255 2.21 16.54 -8.14
CA ARG A 255 1.66 17.16 -6.94
C ARG A 255 0.29 16.55 -6.65
N CYS A 256 0.14 15.98 -5.46
CA CYS A 256 -1.12 15.50 -4.93
C CYS A 256 -1.64 16.47 -3.88
N LYS A 257 -2.93 16.87 -3.96
CA LYS A 257 -3.58 17.69 -2.93
C LYS A 257 -3.54 16.97 -1.59
N ALA A 258 -3.79 15.65 -1.60
CA ALA A 258 -3.66 14.80 -0.42
C ALA A 258 -3.38 13.35 -0.79
N VAL A 259 -2.72 12.63 0.12
CA VAL A 259 -2.47 11.18 0.03
C VAL A 259 -2.68 10.57 1.41
N ALA A 260 -3.34 9.41 1.44
CA ALA A 260 -3.54 8.63 2.67
C ALA A 260 -3.52 7.13 2.33
N GLY A 261 -2.43 6.45 2.66
CA GLY A 261 -2.24 5.04 2.27
C GLY A 261 -2.38 4.84 0.76
N GLY A 262 -3.28 3.96 0.35
CA GLY A 262 -3.58 3.68 -1.06
C GLY A 262 -4.64 4.60 -1.69
N VAL A 263 -4.93 5.76 -1.10
CA VAL A 263 -5.88 6.76 -1.61
C VAL A 263 -5.17 8.07 -1.94
N ALA A 264 -5.43 8.64 -3.13
CA ALA A 264 -4.88 9.94 -3.53
C ALA A 264 -5.96 10.88 -4.06
N LEU A 265 -5.86 12.15 -3.68
CA LEU A 265 -6.64 13.26 -4.23
C LEU A 265 -5.72 14.13 -5.09
N ILE A 266 -6.03 14.22 -6.39
CA ILE A 266 -5.18 14.87 -7.38
C ILE A 266 -6.03 15.75 -8.29
N GLY A 267 -5.54 16.94 -8.62
CA GLY A 267 -6.21 17.84 -9.56
C GLY A 267 -6.04 17.40 -11.02
N PHE A 268 -7.03 17.70 -11.86
CA PHE A 268 -7.00 17.41 -13.30
C PHE A 268 -5.75 17.97 -13.98
N GLN A 269 -5.35 19.19 -13.64
CA GLN A 269 -4.18 19.84 -14.24
C GLN A 269 -2.89 19.05 -13.99
N GLU A 270 -2.74 18.42 -12.84
CA GLU A 270 -1.56 17.61 -12.52
C GLU A 270 -1.53 16.28 -13.27
N LEU A 271 -2.69 15.64 -13.45
CA LEU A 271 -2.80 14.34 -14.12
C LEU A 271 -2.94 14.46 -15.63
N CYS A 272 -3.71 15.43 -16.14
CA CYS A 272 -4.05 15.52 -17.55
C CYS A 272 -3.61 16.82 -18.21
N GLY A 273 -3.40 17.91 -17.46
CA GLY A 273 -2.88 19.18 -17.97
C GLY A 273 -1.38 19.13 -18.28
N GLN A 274 -0.61 18.41 -17.48
CA GLN A 274 0.82 18.23 -17.68
C GLN A 274 1.14 17.09 -18.66
N PRO A 275 2.33 17.09 -19.32
CA PRO A 275 2.76 15.98 -20.17
C PRO A 275 2.90 14.68 -19.37
N ARG A 276 1.97 13.75 -19.58
CA ARG A 276 1.93 12.40 -18.97
C ARG A 276 1.76 11.33 -20.03
N SER A 277 2.23 10.13 -19.74
CA SER A 277 2.09 8.96 -20.60
C SER A 277 1.25 7.88 -19.91
N GLN A 278 0.88 6.83 -20.61
CA GLN A 278 0.21 5.67 -20.03
C GLN A 278 1.06 5.01 -18.94
N LEU A 279 2.39 5.07 -19.03
CA LEU A 279 3.29 4.50 -18.01
C LEU A 279 3.14 5.22 -16.66
N ASP A 280 2.95 6.54 -16.67
CA ASP A 280 2.67 7.30 -15.45
C ASP A 280 1.40 6.79 -14.76
N TYR A 281 0.33 6.53 -15.52
CA TYR A 281 -0.95 6.04 -14.99
C TYR A 281 -0.87 4.59 -14.55
N LEU A 282 -0.09 3.75 -15.22
CA LEU A 282 0.19 2.38 -14.78
C LEU A 282 0.89 2.38 -13.43
N GLU A 283 1.93 3.20 -13.25
CA GLU A 283 2.63 3.32 -11.98
C GLU A 283 1.72 3.87 -10.87
N LEU A 284 0.86 4.85 -11.17
CA LEU A 284 -0.14 5.32 -10.21
C LEU A 284 -1.11 4.22 -9.78
N SER A 285 -1.54 3.38 -10.74
CA SER A 285 -2.45 2.26 -10.46
C SER A 285 -1.81 1.13 -9.63
N GLU A 286 -0.49 1.09 -9.55
CA GLU A 286 0.25 0.19 -8.65
C GLU A 286 0.36 0.74 -7.22
N ARG A 287 0.35 2.07 -7.09
CA ARG A 287 0.48 2.75 -5.80
C ARG A 287 -0.87 3.00 -5.11
N PHE A 288 -1.93 3.25 -5.91
CA PHE A 288 -3.22 3.67 -5.39
C PHE A 288 -4.35 2.76 -5.89
N HIS A 289 -5.17 2.31 -4.96
CA HIS A 289 -6.38 1.55 -5.27
C HIS A 289 -7.62 2.43 -5.47
N THR A 290 -7.55 3.70 -5.02
CA THR A 290 -8.63 4.69 -5.15
C THR A 290 -8.02 6.04 -5.49
N LEU A 291 -8.52 6.64 -6.55
CA LEU A 291 -8.17 8.00 -6.96
C LEU A 291 -9.38 8.91 -6.86
N LEU A 292 -9.16 10.08 -6.28
CA LEU A 292 -10.10 11.20 -6.36
C LEU A 292 -9.50 12.22 -7.32
N LEU A 293 -10.21 12.53 -8.39
CA LEU A 293 -9.80 13.47 -9.42
C LEU A 293 -10.65 14.73 -9.32
N SER A 294 -10.05 15.85 -8.96
CA SER A 294 -10.79 17.11 -8.82
C SER A 294 -10.65 18.00 -10.04
N GLU A 295 -11.67 18.85 -10.23
CA GLU A 295 -11.64 19.97 -11.18
C GLU A 295 -11.49 19.57 -12.64
N VAL A 296 -12.21 18.53 -13.10
CA VAL A 296 -12.24 18.16 -14.51
C VAL A 296 -13.00 19.21 -15.29
N PRO A 297 -12.36 19.98 -16.20
CA PRO A 297 -13.04 21.01 -16.95
C PRO A 297 -13.84 20.42 -18.12
N ARG A 298 -14.77 21.19 -18.65
CA ARG A 298 -15.30 20.93 -19.98
C ARG A 298 -14.19 21.13 -21.00
N MET A 299 -13.85 20.07 -21.74
CA MET A 299 -12.79 20.08 -22.74
C MET A 299 -13.36 20.35 -24.13
N GLY A 300 -12.67 21.18 -24.91
CA GLY A 300 -13.01 21.47 -26.30
C GLY A 300 -11.90 21.02 -27.25
N PRO A 301 -12.03 21.32 -28.57
CA PRO A 301 -11.03 20.93 -29.57
C PRO A 301 -9.60 21.39 -29.27
N ALA A 302 -9.44 22.55 -28.61
CA ALA A 302 -8.14 23.07 -28.18
C ALA A 302 -7.46 22.24 -27.08
N MET A 303 -8.22 21.43 -26.33
CA MET A 303 -7.74 20.55 -25.26
C MET A 303 -7.65 19.08 -25.70
N ALA A 304 -7.41 18.82 -26.99
CA ALA A 304 -7.34 17.45 -27.50
C ALA A 304 -6.25 16.59 -26.84
N SER A 305 -5.14 17.19 -26.41
CA SER A 305 -4.06 16.50 -25.71
C SER A 305 -4.44 16.12 -24.28
N GLU A 306 -5.13 17.01 -23.56
CA GLU A 306 -5.68 16.78 -22.23
C GLU A 306 -6.76 15.70 -22.27
N ALA A 307 -7.67 15.78 -23.23
CA ALA A 307 -8.72 14.79 -23.46
C ALA A 307 -8.12 13.39 -23.73
N ARG A 308 -7.05 13.31 -24.55
CA ARG A 308 -6.35 12.04 -24.80
C ARG A 308 -5.74 11.47 -23.53
N ARG A 309 -5.08 12.29 -22.70
CA ARG A 309 -4.51 11.85 -21.43
C ARG A 309 -5.59 11.41 -20.45
N PHE A 310 -6.72 12.11 -20.43
CA PHE A 310 -7.88 11.70 -19.62
C PHE A 310 -8.44 10.33 -20.06
N VAL A 311 -8.55 10.08 -21.39
CA VAL A 311 -8.93 8.76 -21.91
C VAL A 311 -7.95 7.69 -21.44
N TRP A 312 -6.64 7.91 -21.60
CA TRP A 312 -5.62 6.96 -21.15
C TRP A 312 -5.65 6.69 -19.64
N LEU A 313 -5.84 7.75 -18.85
CA LEU A 313 -6.01 7.60 -17.39
C LEU A 313 -7.19 6.69 -17.09
N LEU A 314 -8.37 6.96 -17.65
CA LEU A 314 -9.57 6.18 -17.40
C LEU A 314 -9.45 4.74 -17.91
N ASP A 315 -8.82 4.53 -19.05
CA ASP A 315 -8.57 3.19 -19.58
C ASP A 315 -7.72 2.37 -18.59
N VAL A 316 -6.63 2.93 -18.09
CA VAL A 316 -5.77 2.26 -17.10
C VAL A 316 -6.51 1.98 -15.80
N LEU A 317 -7.23 2.97 -15.25
CA LEU A 317 -7.96 2.80 -14.00
C LEU A 317 -9.05 1.73 -14.13
N TYR A 318 -9.80 1.76 -15.24
CA TYR A 318 -10.86 0.80 -15.52
C TYR A 318 -10.32 -0.63 -15.64
N ASP A 319 -9.27 -0.83 -16.43
CA ASP A 319 -8.68 -2.15 -16.66
C ASP A 319 -8.04 -2.73 -15.40
N ARG A 320 -7.51 -1.88 -14.50
CA ARG A 320 -6.91 -2.28 -13.22
C ARG A 320 -7.94 -2.40 -12.08
N GLY A 321 -9.18 -1.97 -12.28
CA GLY A 321 -10.23 -2.00 -11.26
C GLY A 321 -10.03 -0.95 -10.17
N ILE A 322 -9.26 0.12 -10.44
CA ILE A 322 -9.03 1.24 -9.53
C ILE A 322 -10.33 2.02 -9.38
N LYS A 323 -10.68 2.37 -8.14
CA LYS A 323 -11.89 3.14 -7.86
C LYS A 323 -11.62 4.62 -8.16
N LEU A 324 -12.60 5.26 -8.81
CA LEU A 324 -12.50 6.66 -9.19
C LEU A 324 -13.70 7.43 -8.68
N LEU A 325 -13.43 8.51 -7.95
CA LEU A 325 -14.38 9.58 -7.69
C LEU A 325 -13.88 10.84 -8.41
N LEU A 326 -14.76 11.59 -9.04
CA LEU A 326 -14.31 12.82 -9.68
C LEU A 326 -15.31 13.97 -9.54
N SER A 327 -14.78 15.22 -9.56
CA SER A 327 -15.56 16.43 -9.73
C SER A 327 -15.30 17.03 -11.10
N ALA A 328 -16.36 17.49 -11.76
CA ALA A 328 -16.33 18.02 -13.10
C ALA A 328 -17.19 19.27 -13.26
N GLU A 329 -16.84 20.06 -14.26
CA GLU A 329 -17.59 21.28 -14.61
C GLU A 329 -18.99 20.97 -15.17
N VAL A 330 -19.11 19.85 -15.89
CA VAL A 330 -20.34 19.44 -16.58
C VAL A 330 -20.60 17.94 -16.41
N ALA A 331 -21.77 17.49 -16.81
CA ALA A 331 -22.10 16.07 -16.89
C ALA A 331 -21.14 15.31 -17.82
N ALA A 332 -20.95 14.02 -17.60
CA ALA A 332 -19.96 13.19 -18.30
C ALA A 332 -20.11 13.24 -19.83
N GLU A 333 -21.34 13.24 -20.33
CA GLU A 333 -21.68 13.30 -21.74
C GLU A 333 -21.28 14.64 -22.39
N ALA A 334 -21.16 15.70 -21.60
CA ALA A 334 -20.83 17.05 -22.04
C ALA A 334 -19.33 17.38 -21.89
N LEU A 335 -18.51 16.48 -21.32
CA LEU A 335 -17.09 16.74 -21.07
C LEU A 335 -16.28 16.98 -22.32
N TYR A 336 -16.54 16.22 -23.42
CA TYR A 336 -15.83 16.39 -24.69
C TYR A 336 -16.75 15.95 -25.85
N THR A 337 -17.42 16.91 -26.47
CA THR A 337 -18.42 16.64 -27.51
C THR A 337 -17.94 16.91 -28.92
N GLN A 338 -16.84 17.68 -29.08
CA GLN A 338 -16.31 18.10 -30.38
C GLN A 338 -14.78 18.04 -30.40
N GLY A 339 -14.18 17.59 -31.50
CA GLY A 339 -12.74 17.51 -31.69
C GLY A 339 -12.25 16.09 -32.06
N ALA A 340 -10.95 15.94 -32.19
CA ALA A 340 -10.32 14.73 -32.67
C ALA A 340 -10.59 13.44 -31.85
N MET A 341 -10.91 13.60 -30.58
CA MET A 341 -11.15 12.49 -29.64
C MET A 341 -12.63 12.19 -29.41
N ALA A 342 -13.56 12.90 -30.08
CA ALA A 342 -14.99 12.82 -29.76
C ALA A 342 -15.56 11.40 -29.87
N GLN A 343 -15.14 10.61 -30.86
CA GLN A 343 -15.58 9.22 -31.01
C GLN A 343 -15.05 8.30 -29.91
N GLU A 344 -13.76 8.43 -29.55
CA GLU A 344 -13.16 7.65 -28.46
C GLU A 344 -13.75 8.03 -27.12
N PHE A 345 -14.12 9.32 -26.96
CA PHE A 345 -14.67 9.83 -25.72
C PHE A 345 -16.05 9.24 -25.38
N VAL A 346 -16.84 8.81 -26.38
CA VAL A 346 -18.11 8.08 -26.14
C VAL A 346 -17.85 6.80 -25.33
N ARG A 347 -16.80 6.05 -25.63
CA ARG A 347 -16.40 4.86 -24.88
C ARG A 347 -15.96 5.24 -23.46
N THR A 348 -15.26 6.35 -23.31
CA THR A 348 -14.82 6.89 -22.02
C THR A 348 -16.01 7.23 -21.12
N VAL A 349 -17.04 7.87 -21.66
CA VAL A 349 -18.30 8.15 -20.94
C VAL A 349 -18.98 6.84 -20.48
N SER A 350 -19.04 5.83 -21.35
CA SER A 350 -19.61 4.52 -20.98
C SER A 350 -18.82 3.86 -19.86
N ARG A 351 -17.48 3.91 -19.89
CA ARG A 351 -16.63 3.41 -18.79
C ARG A 351 -16.83 4.18 -17.49
N LEU A 352 -16.92 5.51 -17.56
CA LEU A 352 -17.23 6.33 -16.40
C LEU A 352 -18.57 5.92 -15.77
N ALA A 353 -19.60 5.68 -16.56
CA ALA A 353 -20.89 5.21 -16.08
C ALA A 353 -20.79 3.83 -15.44
N GLU A 354 -20.04 2.90 -16.05
CA GLU A 354 -19.80 1.57 -15.48
C GLU A 354 -19.01 1.63 -14.17
N MET A 355 -17.98 2.49 -14.09
CA MET A 355 -17.15 2.68 -12.87
C MET A 355 -17.96 3.18 -11.66
N GLN A 356 -19.15 3.75 -11.88
CA GLN A 356 -20.06 4.18 -10.84
C GLN A 356 -20.99 3.06 -10.34
N THR A 357 -21.06 1.93 -11.05
CA THR A 357 -21.94 0.83 -10.69
C THR A 357 -21.42 0.03 -9.51
N GLN A 358 -22.34 -0.49 -8.68
CA GLN A 358 -21.98 -1.39 -7.57
C GLN A 358 -21.15 -2.58 -8.06
N ALA A 359 -21.51 -3.15 -9.21
CA ALA A 359 -20.78 -4.26 -9.80
C ALA A 359 -19.30 -3.93 -10.09
N TYR A 360 -19.00 -2.70 -10.53
CA TYR A 360 -17.61 -2.27 -10.72
C TYR A 360 -16.92 -1.95 -9.39
N LEU A 361 -17.61 -1.31 -8.46
CA LEU A 361 -17.08 -1.02 -7.12
C LEU A 361 -16.70 -2.33 -6.38
N ASP A 362 -17.39 -3.41 -6.67
CA ASP A 362 -17.14 -4.74 -6.13
C ASP A 362 -16.01 -5.52 -6.82
N ARG A 363 -15.55 -5.07 -7.98
CA ARG A 363 -14.44 -5.74 -8.68
C ARG A 363 -13.16 -5.68 -7.85
N PRO A 364 -12.44 -6.81 -7.73
CA PRO A 364 -11.11 -6.80 -7.14
C PRO A 364 -10.14 -5.97 -7.99
N ILE A 365 -9.20 -5.30 -7.33
CA ILE A 365 -8.11 -4.59 -8.02
C ILE A 365 -7.21 -5.64 -8.68
N ARG A 366 -6.96 -5.49 -9.97
CA ARG A 366 -6.08 -6.39 -10.72
C ARG A 366 -4.64 -5.95 -10.57
N VAL A 367 -3.88 -6.67 -9.76
CA VAL A 367 -2.41 -6.56 -9.75
C VAL A 367 -1.91 -7.31 -10.99
N VAL A 368 -1.50 -6.59 -12.02
CA VAL A 368 -0.82 -7.20 -13.17
C VAL A 368 0.65 -7.26 -12.81
N ALA A 369 1.21 -8.47 -12.66
CA ALA A 369 2.64 -8.66 -12.53
C ALA A 369 3.36 -7.94 -13.69
N GLY A 370 4.14 -6.92 -13.37
CA GLY A 370 4.80 -6.07 -14.36
C GLY A 370 5.76 -6.88 -15.23
N ARG A 371 5.41 -7.10 -16.49
CA ARG A 371 6.36 -7.48 -17.54
C ARG A 371 7.05 -6.21 -18.04
N PHE A 372 8.06 -5.71 -17.35
CA PHE A 372 9.06 -4.88 -18.00
C PHE A 372 10.17 -5.78 -18.51
N ARG A 373 10.06 -6.21 -19.77
CA ARG A 373 11.22 -6.64 -20.54
C ARG A 373 12.08 -5.40 -20.80
N SER A 374 13.28 -5.40 -20.27
CA SER A 374 14.37 -4.55 -20.72
C SER A 374 14.75 -5.01 -22.14
N GLU A 375 14.14 -4.45 -23.17
CA GLU A 375 14.69 -4.45 -24.52
C GLU A 375 15.66 -3.26 -24.60
N ASN A 376 16.92 -3.50 -24.28
CA ASN A 376 18.08 -2.77 -24.81
C ASN A 376 19.37 -3.47 -24.36
N ALA A 377 19.69 -4.56 -25.05
CA ALA A 377 21.07 -5.04 -25.16
C ALA A 377 21.20 -5.69 -26.53
N GLY A 378 21.66 -4.91 -27.52
CA GLY A 378 22.03 -5.48 -28.81
C GLY A 378 22.08 -4.46 -29.91
N SER A 379 23.19 -3.80 -30.05
CA SER A 379 23.92 -3.56 -31.30
C SER A 379 24.79 -2.33 -31.23
N GLY A 380 26.09 -2.55 -31.36
CA GLY A 380 27.14 -1.54 -31.56
C GLY A 380 28.41 -1.98 -30.90
#